data_009b869c428f6cdbcfd0095de7cb274a
#
_entry.id   009b869c428f6cdbcfd0095de7cb274a
#
_cell.length_a   1.000
_cell.length_b   1.000
_cell.length_c   1.000
_cell.angle_alpha   90.00
_cell.angle_beta   90.00
_cell.angle_gamma   90.00
#
_symmetry.space_group_name_H-M   'P 1'
#
loop_
_entity.id
_entity.type
_entity.pdbx_description
1 polymer ?
#
loop_
_entity_poly.entity_id
_entity_poly.type
_entity_poly.pdbx_seq_one_letter_code
_entity_poly.pdbx_strand_id
1 'polypeptide(L)' 'MKISELKKKLKAFGCFHIGEGKNHEWWWSPISERNFQIPRHMTAEVGNELLKYIKEQSGIKL' A
#
# COMPACT_ATOMS: atom_id res chain seq x y z
N MET A 1 7.03 8.70 7.04
CA MET A 1 6.09 8.72 5.90
C MET A 1 4.67 8.47 6.39
N LYS A 2 3.73 9.25 5.93
CA LYS A 2 2.31 9.06 6.23
C LYS A 2 1.68 8.06 5.26
N ILE A 3 0.58 7.44 5.66
CA ILE A 3 -0.17 6.52 4.79
C ILE A 3 -0.57 7.21 3.48
N SER A 4 -0.97 8.48 3.54
CA SER A 4 -1.33 9.26 2.34
C SER A 4 -0.16 9.37 1.36
N GLU A 5 1.06 9.55 1.86
CA GLU A 5 2.27 9.60 1.02
C GLU A 5 2.57 8.24 0.41
N LEU A 6 2.41 7.18 1.20
CA LEU A 6 2.61 5.81 0.72
C LEU A 6 1.67 5.51 -0.44
N LYS A 7 0.39 5.87 -0.30
CA LYS A 7 -0.61 5.67 -1.36
C LYS A 7 -0.26 6.44 -2.63
N LYS A 8 0.22 7.66 -2.50
CA LYS A 8 0.67 8.45 -3.66
C LYS A 8 1.81 7.77 -4.40
N LYS A 9 2.79 7.26 -3.65
CA LYS A 9 3.93 6.55 -4.25
C LYS A 9 3.48 5.28 -4.97
N LEU A 10 2.59 4.53 -4.34
CA LEU A 10 2.06 3.31 -4.94
C LEU A 10 1.30 3.61 -6.23
N LYS A 11 0.49 4.65 -6.25
CA LYS A 11 -0.23 5.07 -7.46
C LYS A 11 0.72 5.45 -8.59
N ALA A 12 1.82 6.11 -8.26
CA ALA A 12 2.83 6.49 -9.25
C ALA A 12 3.44 5.28 -9.95
N PHE A 13 3.46 4.12 -9.27
CA PHE A 13 3.95 2.86 -9.84
C PHE A 13 2.83 2.02 -10.48
N GLY A 14 1.63 2.54 -10.55
CA GLY A 14 0.51 1.86 -11.17
C GLY A 14 -0.37 1.02 -10.23
N CYS A 15 -0.08 1.03 -8.93
CA CYS A 15 -0.94 0.35 -7.97
C CYS A 15 -2.25 1.10 -7.81
N PHE A 16 -3.32 0.39 -7.52
CA PHE A 16 -4.63 1.02 -7.37
C PHE A 16 -5.49 0.28 -6.36
N HIS A 17 -6.47 0.98 -5.82
CA HIS A 17 -7.43 0.48 -4.85
C HIS A 17 -8.44 -0.43 -5.55
N ILE A 18 -8.66 -1.62 -5.01
CA ILE A 18 -9.56 -2.61 -5.61
C ILE A 18 -10.73 -3.02 -4.72
N GLY A 19 -10.70 -2.70 -3.44
CA GLY A 19 -11.79 -3.09 -2.56
C GLY A 19 -11.58 -2.63 -1.13
N GLU A 20 -12.57 -2.93 -0.29
CA GLU A 20 -12.58 -2.55 1.11
C GLU A 20 -12.61 -3.77 2.00
N GLY A 21 -11.68 -3.82 2.97
CA GLY A 21 -11.76 -4.78 4.06
C GLY A 21 -12.33 -4.10 5.31
N LYS A 22 -12.32 -4.80 6.43
CA LYS A 22 -12.90 -4.31 7.69
C LYS A 22 -12.20 -3.04 8.21
N ASN A 23 -10.89 -3.10 8.35
CA ASN A 23 -10.07 -1.98 8.83
C ASN A 23 -9.00 -1.57 7.84
N HIS A 24 -9.03 -2.12 6.63
CA HIS A 24 -8.02 -1.94 5.63
C HIS A 24 -8.64 -1.77 4.26
N GLU A 25 -7.84 -1.21 3.33
CA GLU A 25 -8.17 -1.15 1.93
C GLU A 25 -7.37 -2.23 1.21
N TRP A 26 -7.98 -2.86 0.21
CA TRP A 26 -7.27 -3.78 -0.67
C TRP A 26 -6.74 -3.02 -1.87
N TRP A 27 -5.48 -3.23 -2.18
CA TRP A 27 -4.80 -2.63 -3.31
C TRP A 27 -4.18 -3.70 -4.19
N TRP A 28 -4.01 -3.37 -5.45
CA TRP A 28 -3.41 -4.27 -6.45
C TRP A 28 -2.11 -3.64 -6.98
N SER A 29 -1.07 -4.48 -7.13
CA SER A 29 0.19 -4.07 -7.76
C SER A 29 0.34 -4.78 -9.11
N PRO A 30 0.47 -4.02 -10.22
CA PRO A 30 0.74 -4.63 -11.53
C PRO A 30 2.17 -5.16 -11.63
N ILE A 31 3.06 -4.72 -10.76
CA ILE A 31 4.47 -5.13 -10.77
C ILE A 31 4.62 -6.54 -10.22
N SER A 32 4.03 -6.82 -9.06
CA SER A 32 4.07 -8.15 -8.43
C SER A 32 2.90 -9.04 -8.82
N GLU A 33 1.87 -8.45 -9.41
CA GLU A 33 0.59 -9.10 -9.72
C GLU A 33 -0.04 -9.71 -8.47
N ARG A 34 0.01 -8.95 -7.37
CA ARG A 34 -0.53 -9.35 -6.07
C ARG A 34 -1.38 -8.26 -5.47
N ASN A 35 -2.37 -8.67 -4.67
CA ASN A 35 -3.11 -7.74 -3.82
C ASN A 35 -2.43 -7.64 -2.46
N PHE A 36 -2.63 -6.52 -1.81
CA PHE A 36 -2.10 -6.30 -0.48
C PHE A 36 -3.01 -5.33 0.27
N GLN A 37 -2.87 -5.30 1.59
CA GLN A 37 -3.71 -4.47 2.45
C GLN A 37 -2.98 -3.20 2.88
N ILE A 38 -3.70 -2.08 2.90
CA ILE A 38 -3.19 -0.82 3.42
C ILE A 38 -4.18 -0.29 4.46
N PRO A 39 -3.70 0.15 5.66
CA PRO A 39 -4.59 0.75 6.65
C PRO A 39 -5.30 1.99 6.11
N ARG A 40 -6.51 2.25 6.58
CA ARG A 40 -7.32 3.39 6.11
C ARG A 40 -6.88 4.73 6.66
N HIS A 41 -6.17 4.74 7.78
CA HIS A 41 -5.82 5.98 8.47
C HIS A 41 -4.77 6.78 7.70
N MET A 42 -5.23 7.73 6.90
CA MET A 42 -4.37 8.52 5.99
C MET A 42 -3.27 9.31 6.70
N THR A 43 -3.53 9.73 7.94
CA THR A 43 -2.57 10.53 8.71
C THR A 43 -1.65 9.70 9.58
N ALA A 44 -1.86 8.40 9.66
CA ALA A 44 -1.01 7.51 10.45
C ALA A 44 0.38 7.36 9.83
N GLU A 45 1.39 7.17 10.68
CA GLU A 45 2.74 6.93 10.21
C GLU A 45 2.88 5.49 9.71
N VAL A 46 3.65 5.33 8.65
CA VAL A 46 3.99 4.01 8.13
C VAL A 46 5.17 3.49 8.94
N GLY A 47 4.93 2.47 9.76
CA GLY A 47 5.98 1.83 10.54
C GLY A 47 6.86 0.94 9.65
N ASN A 48 8.02 0.54 10.18
CA ASN A 48 8.98 -0.28 9.43
C ASN A 48 8.41 -1.62 9.00
N GLU A 49 7.60 -2.25 9.84
CA GLU A 49 6.98 -3.54 9.52
C GLU A 49 5.98 -3.43 8.38
N LEU A 50 5.15 -2.39 8.42
CA LEU A 50 4.20 -2.16 7.35
C LEU A 50 4.92 -1.84 6.05
N LEU A 51 5.95 -1.00 6.11
CA LEU A 51 6.74 -0.64 4.94
C LEU A 51 7.37 -1.89 4.30
N LYS A 52 7.92 -2.77 5.12
CA LYS A 52 8.51 -4.03 4.65
C LYS A 52 7.46 -4.91 3.96
N TYR A 53 6.30 -5.05 4.58
CA TYR A 53 5.18 -5.81 4.02
C TYR A 53 4.77 -5.25 2.65
N ILE A 54 4.59 -3.93 2.56
CA ILE A 54 4.17 -3.29 1.31
C ILE A 54 5.23 -3.46 0.21
N LYS A 55 6.50 -3.29 0.54
CA LYS A 55 7.59 -3.50 -0.42
C LYS A 55 7.58 -4.92 -0.97
N GLU A 56 7.44 -5.90 -0.10
CA GLU A 56 7.42 -7.31 -0.50
C GLU A 56 6.21 -7.65 -1.35
N GLN A 57 5.03 -7.21 -0.95
CA GLN A 57 3.79 -7.55 -1.64
C GLN A 57 3.63 -6.78 -2.95
N SER A 58 4.03 -5.54 -2.99
CA SER A 58 3.88 -4.71 -4.19
C SER A 58 5.02 -4.88 -5.19
N GLY A 59 6.16 -5.36 -4.75
CA GLY A 59 7.35 -5.47 -5.59
C GLY A 59 8.00 -4.11 -5.90
N ILE A 60 7.62 -3.08 -5.18
CA ILE A 60 8.09 -1.71 -5.40
C ILE A 60 9.14 -1.35 -4.35
N LYS A 61 10.22 -0.71 -4.80
CA LYS A 61 11.26 -0.19 -3.90
C LYS A 61 10.83 1.20 -3.42
N LEU A 62 10.32 1.27 -2.23
CA LEU A 62 9.86 2.52 -1.63
C LEU A 62 10.95 3.23 -0.85
#